data_0faf3183dda3dc91b9bb0a3f137e9414
#
_entry.id   0faf3183dda3dc91b9bb0a3f137e9414
#
_cell.length_a   1.000
_cell.length_b   1.000
_cell.length_c   1.000
_cell.angle_alpha   90.00
_cell.angle_beta   90.00
_cell.angle_gamma   90.00
#
_symmetry.space_group_name_H-M   'P 1'
#
loop_
_entity.id
_entity.type
_entity.pdbx_description
1 polymer ?
#
loop_
_entity_poly.entity_id
_entity_poly.type
_entity_poly.pdbx_seq_one_letter_code
_entity_poly.pdbx_strand_id
1 'polypeptide(L)'
;KNNKYDMIFIDAAKTQYNSFFEPCFSMLRHGGLLVSDNVLYKGMTATDDLVLHRKRTIVKRLREYIKMLCEHESLETAVLPLGDGVALSIKR
;
A
#
# COMPACT_ATOMS: atom_id res chain seq x y z
N LYS A 1 -24.95 10.80 1.22
CA LYS A 1 -24.84 9.98 0.03
C LYS A 1 -23.53 9.21 0.02
N ASN A 2 -23.61 7.95 -0.12
CA ASN A 2 -22.43 7.08 -0.04
C ASN A 2 -22.02 6.61 -1.41
N ASN A 3 -21.10 7.35 -2.01
CA ASN A 3 -20.51 6.93 -3.26
C ASN A 3 -19.37 5.96 -2.96
N LYS A 4 -19.51 4.74 -3.44
CA LYS A 4 -18.50 3.72 -3.25
C LYS A 4 -17.77 3.50 -4.57
N TYR A 5 -16.50 3.18 -4.47
CA TYR A 5 -15.67 2.94 -5.64
C TYR A 5 -15.42 1.45 -5.82
N ASP A 6 -15.39 1.03 -7.08
CA ASP A 6 -15.05 -0.36 -7.42
C ASP A 6 -13.56 -0.62 -7.29
N MET A 7 -12.75 0.41 -7.51
CA MET A 7 -11.31 0.28 -7.46
C MET A 7 -10.69 1.58 -6.98
N ILE A 8 -9.70 1.48 -6.13
CA ILE A 8 -8.92 2.63 -5.66
C ILE A 8 -7.45 2.30 -5.89
N PHE A 9 -6.72 3.25 -6.46
CA PHE A 9 -5.30 3.09 -6.75
C PHE A 9 -4.51 4.09 -5.91
N ILE A 10 -3.47 3.61 -5.24
CA ILE A 10 -2.61 4.48 -4.44
C ILE A 10 -1.15 4.16 -4.68
N ASP A 11 -0.30 5.18 -4.49
CA ASP A 11 1.15 5.01 -4.51
C ASP A 11 1.60 4.89 -3.05
N ALA A 12 1.87 3.67 -2.61
CA ALA A 12 2.14 3.41 -1.20
C ALA A 12 3.45 4.01 -0.72
N ALA A 13 4.42 4.19 -1.63
CA ALA A 13 5.71 4.75 -1.23
C ALA A 13 5.64 6.24 -0.93
N LYS A 14 4.66 6.95 -1.48
CA LYS A 14 4.57 8.40 -1.35
C LYS A 14 3.58 8.86 -0.30
N THR A 15 2.80 7.95 0.29
CA THR A 15 1.80 8.31 1.26
C THR A 15 1.96 7.45 2.51
N GLN A 16 1.43 7.95 3.62
CA GLN A 16 1.44 7.18 4.86
C GLN A 16 0.10 6.52 5.06
N TYR A 17 0.10 5.20 5.17
CA TYR A 17 -1.13 4.44 5.18
C TYR A 17 -2.02 4.76 6.39
N ASN A 18 -1.42 5.16 7.50
CA ASN A 18 -2.23 5.46 8.67
C ASN A 18 -3.05 6.73 8.52
N SER A 19 -2.81 7.53 7.48
CA SER A 19 -3.62 8.72 7.22
C SER A 19 -4.59 8.52 6.06
N PHE A 20 -4.31 7.60 5.13
CA PHE A 20 -5.20 7.45 3.97
C PHE A 20 -5.99 6.14 3.96
N PHE A 21 -5.52 5.11 4.69
CA PHE A 21 -6.12 3.79 4.54
C PHE A 21 -7.60 3.77 4.94
N GLU A 22 -7.92 4.29 6.12
CA GLU A 22 -9.31 4.24 6.58
C GLU A 22 -10.28 4.98 5.67
N PRO A 23 -9.97 6.20 5.20
CA PRO A 23 -10.86 6.84 4.22
C PRO A 23 -11.02 6.03 2.95
N CYS A 24 -9.92 5.49 2.41
CA CYS A 24 -9.97 4.68 1.20
C CYS A 24 -10.78 3.41 1.41
N PHE A 25 -10.55 2.74 2.53
CA PHE A 25 -11.26 1.51 2.84
C PHE A 25 -12.77 1.77 2.95
N SER A 26 -13.15 2.87 3.58
CA SER A 26 -14.55 3.23 3.72
C SER A 26 -15.22 3.48 2.37
N MET A 27 -14.48 4.07 1.43
CA MET A 27 -15.02 4.40 0.12
C MET A 27 -15.02 3.22 -0.85
N LEU A 28 -14.34 2.14 -0.50
CA LEU A 28 -14.27 0.96 -1.36
C LEU A 28 -15.48 0.08 -1.08
N ARG A 29 -16.19 -0.32 -2.13
CA ARG A 29 -17.34 -1.18 -1.94
C ARG A 29 -16.90 -2.61 -1.66
N HIS A 30 -17.80 -3.42 -1.11
CA HIS A 30 -17.54 -4.84 -0.92
C HIS A 30 -17.29 -5.48 -2.28
N GLY A 31 -16.26 -6.27 -2.37
CA GLY A 31 -15.82 -6.82 -3.65
C GLY A 31 -14.94 -5.89 -4.43
N GLY A 32 -14.74 -4.66 -3.94
CA GLY A 32 -13.88 -3.69 -4.61
C GLY A 32 -12.41 -4.01 -4.44
N LEU A 33 -11.59 -3.41 -5.30
CA LEU A 33 -10.16 -3.68 -5.38
C LEU A 33 -9.36 -2.45 -4.98
N LEU A 34 -8.47 -2.64 -4.02
CA LEU A 34 -7.49 -1.62 -3.65
C LEU A 34 -6.15 -2.02 -4.24
N VAL A 35 -5.61 -1.17 -5.12
CA VAL A 35 -4.31 -1.41 -5.76
C VAL A 35 -3.30 -0.49 -5.09
N SER A 36 -2.30 -1.09 -4.46
CA SER A 36 -1.23 -0.34 -3.80
C SER A 36 0.07 -0.56 -4.56
N ASP A 37 0.56 0.49 -5.21
CA ASP A 37 1.77 0.42 -6.02
C ASP A 37 2.99 0.79 -5.17
N ASN A 38 4.15 0.36 -5.62
CA ASN A 38 5.45 0.66 -5.00
C ASN A 38 5.59 0.12 -3.58
N VAL A 39 4.95 -1.01 -3.28
CA VAL A 39 4.96 -1.54 -1.92
C VAL A 39 6.29 -2.19 -1.54
N LEU A 40 7.08 -2.62 -2.52
CA LEU A 40 8.39 -3.19 -2.26
C LEU A 40 9.51 -2.17 -2.38
N TYR A 41 9.23 -1.04 -2.98
CA TYR A 41 10.12 0.10 -3.08
C TYR A 41 11.57 -0.30 -3.42
N LYS A 42 11.76 -0.77 -4.62
CA LYS A 42 13.11 -1.10 -5.10
C LYS A 42 13.77 0.18 -5.59
N GLY A 43 14.00 1.10 -4.70
CA GLY A 43 14.49 2.41 -5.06
C GLY A 43 15.90 2.39 -5.58
N MET A 44 16.39 3.56 -5.96
CA MET A 44 17.71 3.74 -6.48
C MET A 44 18.78 3.44 -5.43
N THR A 45 20.00 3.21 -5.89
CA THR A 45 21.14 3.00 -5.01
C THR A 45 21.44 4.28 -4.24
N ALA A 46 21.50 4.18 -2.93
CA ALA A 46 21.84 5.32 -2.09
C ALA A 46 23.34 5.49 -2.00
N THR A 47 23.83 6.73 -2.07
CA THR A 47 25.24 7.03 -2.03
C THR A 47 25.68 7.74 -0.77
N ASP A 48 24.75 8.23 0.06
CA ASP A 48 25.11 8.84 1.33
C ASP A 48 24.20 8.32 2.44
N ASP A 49 24.63 8.55 3.68
CA ASP A 49 23.96 7.97 4.84
C ASP A 49 22.55 8.49 5.02
N LEU A 50 22.33 9.76 4.69
CA LEU A 50 21.02 10.36 4.88
C LEU A 50 19.99 9.76 3.93
N VAL A 51 20.38 9.61 2.66
CA VAL A 51 19.51 8.99 1.66
C VAL A 51 19.23 7.53 2.03
N LEU A 52 20.26 6.83 2.48
CA LEU A 52 20.11 5.43 2.90
C LEU A 52 19.16 5.31 4.09
N HIS A 53 19.27 6.23 5.04
CA HIS A 53 18.40 6.24 6.21
C HIS A 53 16.93 6.43 5.80
N ARG A 54 16.66 7.38 4.89
CA ARG A 54 15.31 7.60 4.39
C ARG A 54 14.76 6.37 3.70
N LYS A 55 15.59 5.72 2.90
CA LYS A 55 15.18 4.52 2.18
C LYS A 55 14.78 3.41 3.17
N ARG A 56 15.56 3.23 4.22
CA ARG A 56 15.26 2.21 5.23
C ARG A 56 13.94 2.53 5.94
N THR A 57 13.69 3.80 6.21
CA THR A 57 12.45 4.20 6.87
C THR A 57 11.24 3.91 5.99
N ILE A 58 11.36 4.21 4.69
CA ILE A 58 10.27 3.94 3.75
C ILE A 58 10.02 2.44 3.65
N VAL A 59 11.07 1.64 3.53
CA VAL A 59 10.94 0.19 3.43
C VAL A 59 10.26 -0.38 4.68
N LYS A 60 10.64 0.13 5.85
CA LYS A 60 10.03 -0.34 7.09
C LYS A 60 8.53 -0.04 7.12
N ARG A 61 8.14 1.18 6.72
CA ARG A 61 6.73 1.54 6.69
C ARG A 61 5.95 0.71 5.68
N LEU A 62 6.57 0.42 4.53
CA LEU A 62 5.91 -0.38 3.52
C LEU A 62 5.71 -1.83 3.97
N ARG A 63 6.68 -2.38 4.68
CA ARG A 63 6.53 -3.72 5.24
C ARG A 63 5.39 -3.77 6.25
N GLU A 64 5.27 -2.74 7.06
CA GLU A 64 4.19 -2.65 8.03
C GLU A 64 2.84 -2.51 7.32
N TYR A 65 2.80 -1.77 6.23
CA TYR A 65 1.60 -1.61 5.45
C TYR A 65 1.16 -2.94 4.83
N ILE A 66 2.11 -3.66 4.23
CA ILE A 66 1.81 -4.98 3.65
C ILE A 66 1.29 -5.93 4.72
N LYS A 67 1.94 -5.92 5.87
CA LYS A 67 1.51 -6.79 6.98
C LYS A 67 0.09 -6.46 7.41
N MET A 68 -0.22 -5.18 7.53
CA MET A 68 -1.56 -4.73 7.90
C MET A 68 -2.58 -5.20 6.87
N LEU A 69 -2.28 -5.05 5.59
CA LEU A 69 -3.19 -5.48 4.54
C LEU A 69 -3.43 -6.99 4.58
N CYS A 70 -2.36 -7.76 4.77
CA CYS A 70 -2.47 -9.22 4.76
C CYS A 70 -3.19 -9.75 5.99
N GLU A 71 -3.08 -9.05 7.12
CA GLU A 71 -3.72 -9.48 8.36
C GLU A 71 -5.11 -8.90 8.56
N HIS A 72 -5.53 -8.00 7.71
CA HIS A 72 -6.83 -7.36 7.84
C HIS A 72 -7.93 -8.35 7.50
N GLU A 73 -8.84 -8.58 8.44
CA GLU A 73 -9.84 -9.64 8.27
C GLU A 73 -10.87 -9.31 7.19
N SER A 74 -11.02 -8.06 6.81
CA SER A 74 -11.95 -7.65 5.76
C SER A 74 -11.30 -7.50 4.40
N LEU A 75 -10.03 -7.87 4.27
CA LEU A 75 -9.30 -7.80 3.01
C LEU A 75 -8.68 -9.13 2.67
N GLU A 76 -8.67 -9.43 1.39
CA GLU A 76 -7.91 -10.55 0.87
C GLU A 76 -6.83 -9.98 -0.03
N THR A 77 -5.57 -10.17 0.34
CA THR A 77 -4.44 -9.46 -0.25
C THR A 77 -3.45 -10.40 -0.91
N ALA A 78 -2.99 -10.03 -2.08
CA ALA A 78 -1.89 -10.69 -2.77
C ALA A 78 -0.85 -9.63 -3.12
N VAL A 79 0.43 -9.96 -2.93
CA VAL A 79 1.54 -9.06 -3.27
C VAL A 79 2.25 -9.63 -4.47
N LEU A 80 2.39 -8.81 -5.51
CA LEU A 80 3.00 -9.22 -6.77
C LEU A 80 4.31 -8.47 -6.99
N PRO A 81 5.37 -9.16 -7.43
CA PRO A 81 6.67 -8.52 -7.66
C PRO A 81 6.76 -7.88 -9.04
N LEU A 82 5.80 -7.04 -9.38
CA LEU A 82 5.77 -6.31 -10.65
C LEU A 82 6.32 -4.91 -10.42
N GLY A 83 7.32 -4.52 -11.19
CA GLY A 83 7.96 -3.23 -10.99
C GLY A 83 8.47 -3.09 -9.56
N ASP A 84 8.02 -2.06 -8.86
CA ASP A 84 8.39 -1.82 -7.46
C ASP A 84 7.44 -2.51 -6.49
N GLY A 85 6.70 -3.50 -6.97
CA GLY A 85 5.79 -4.26 -6.12
C GLY A 85 4.39 -3.70 -6.11
N VAL A 86 3.41 -4.57 -6.25
CA VAL A 86 2.00 -4.19 -6.25
C VAL A 86 1.26 -5.08 -5.27
N ALA A 87 0.48 -4.48 -4.40
CA ALA A 87 -0.42 -5.23 -3.52
C ALA A 87 -1.84 -5.07 -4.02
N LEU A 88 -2.52 -6.18 -4.22
CA LEU A 88 -3.91 -6.20 -4.64
C LEU A 88 -4.75 -6.69 -3.47
N SER A 89 -5.68 -5.87 -3.01
CA SER A 89 -6.50 -6.20 -1.85
C SER A 89 -7.97 -6.11 -2.24
N ILE A 90 -8.71 -7.18 -2.02
CA ILE A 90 -10.14 -7.23 -2.32
C ILE A 90 -10.89 -7.12 -1.01
N LYS A 91 -11.84 -6.17 -0.95
CA LYS A 91 -12.64 -5.96 0.24
C LYS A 91 -13.75 -7.01 0.30
N ARG A 92 -13.75 -7.79 1.36
CA ARG A 92 -14.76 -8.83 1.56
C ARG A 92 -16.11 -8.28 1.96
#